data_9054801aafce700cadcb9895f89aa867
#
_entry.id   9054801aafce700cadcb9895f89aa867
#
_cell.length_a   1.000
_cell.length_b   1.000
_cell.length_c   1.000
_cell.angle_alpha   90.00
_cell.angle_beta   90.00
_cell.angle_gamma   90.00
#
_symmetry.space_group_name_H-M   'P 1'
#
loop_
_entity.id
_entity.type
_entity.pdbx_description
1 polymer ?
#
loop_
_entity_poly.entity_id
_entity_poly.type
_entity_poly.pdbx_seq_one_letter_code
_entity_poly.pdbx_strand_id
1 'polypeptide(L)'
;VVEQIQEQGYTFCVPEEGEHLEVQDGFDLGMVLMEREKKVVTNSLKMQEGERFLVVTGANGGGKTTFARMLGQVVYLSQMGLMVPAARAVVPYYSGIFSHFSREESRESGRGKLKEELERLAPEMGLSEKGRFVVLNELFTTAASYDAEIMGDRVLDHFMDRQCDGVYVTHIRNLAKERSGLVSLVAKLAGDHRTRTFEIVRKPADQGEYEDSLITKYGMIYEKMREVIEDDTVL
;
A
#
# COMPACT_ATOMS: atom_id res chain seq x y z
N VAL A 1 -23.11 -8.54 -11.31
CA VAL A 1 -21.80 -7.89 -10.99
C VAL A 1 -20.66 -8.84 -11.32
N VAL A 2 -20.59 -10.06 -10.73
CA VAL A 2 -19.50 -11.02 -11.01
C VAL A 2 -19.40 -11.35 -12.48
N GLU A 3 -20.50 -11.72 -13.14
CA GLU A 3 -20.53 -12.02 -14.57
C GLU A 3 -20.01 -10.85 -15.42
N GLN A 4 -20.43 -9.62 -15.12
CA GLN A 4 -19.96 -8.42 -15.84
C GLN A 4 -18.45 -8.19 -15.69
N ILE A 5 -17.89 -8.52 -14.54
CA ILE A 5 -16.46 -8.42 -14.28
C ILE A 5 -15.69 -9.53 -15.00
N GLN A 6 -16.26 -10.74 -15.06
CA GLN A 6 -15.70 -11.87 -15.81
C GLN A 6 -15.70 -11.61 -17.33
N GLU A 7 -16.72 -10.95 -17.86
CA GLU A 7 -16.78 -10.52 -19.26
C GLU A 7 -15.63 -9.54 -19.63
N GLN A 8 -15.11 -8.78 -18.65
CA GLN A 8 -13.94 -7.92 -18.80
C GLN A 8 -12.61 -8.68 -18.70
N GLY A 9 -12.65 -10.01 -18.51
CA GLY A 9 -11.47 -10.87 -18.44
C GLY A 9 -10.83 -10.99 -17.07
N TYR A 10 -11.53 -10.66 -15.99
CA TYR A 10 -11.10 -10.91 -14.62
C TYR A 10 -11.66 -12.23 -14.09
N THR A 11 -10.90 -12.86 -13.20
CA THR A 11 -11.26 -14.19 -12.68
C THR A 11 -11.54 -14.11 -11.17
N PHE A 12 -12.57 -14.84 -10.74
CA PHE A 12 -12.85 -15.09 -9.33
C PHE A 12 -12.56 -16.55 -9.02
N CYS A 13 -12.00 -16.83 -7.85
CA CYS A 13 -11.78 -18.20 -7.38
C CYS A 13 -12.40 -18.43 -6.01
N VAL A 14 -12.66 -19.67 -5.67
CA VAL A 14 -12.90 -20.10 -4.29
C VAL A 14 -11.53 -20.20 -3.62
N PRO A 15 -11.29 -19.46 -2.53
CA PRO A 15 -9.99 -19.49 -1.87
C PRO A 15 -9.74 -20.84 -1.20
N GLU A 16 -8.48 -21.28 -1.23
CA GLU A 16 -8.00 -22.42 -0.45
C GLU A 16 -7.57 -21.95 0.95
N GLU A 17 -7.74 -22.76 1.98
CA GLU A 17 -7.17 -22.50 3.29
C GLU A 17 -5.69 -22.93 3.31
N GLY A 18 -4.82 -22.14 3.96
CA GLY A 18 -3.39 -22.45 4.05
C GLY A 18 -2.70 -21.67 5.15
N GLU A 19 -1.38 -21.85 5.27
CA GLU A 19 -0.59 -21.24 6.35
C GLU A 19 -0.10 -19.83 6.00
N HIS A 20 0.04 -19.53 4.69
CA HIS A 20 0.57 -18.27 4.20
C HIS A 20 -0.33 -17.67 3.12
N LEU A 21 -0.49 -16.37 3.14
CA LEU A 21 -1.27 -15.65 2.14
C LEU A 21 -0.62 -15.74 0.76
N GLU A 22 -1.35 -16.28 -0.21
CA GLU A 22 -0.97 -16.31 -1.62
C GLU A 22 -2.15 -15.80 -2.45
N VAL A 23 -1.87 -14.87 -3.35
CA VAL A 23 -2.85 -14.30 -4.29
C VAL A 23 -2.21 -14.27 -5.67
N GLN A 24 -2.85 -14.87 -6.65
CA GLN A 24 -2.44 -14.82 -8.04
C GLN A 24 -3.44 -14.02 -8.86
N ASP A 25 -2.94 -13.02 -9.61
CA ASP A 25 -3.72 -12.12 -10.46
C ASP A 25 -4.91 -11.48 -9.73
N GLY A 26 -4.67 -11.04 -8.49
CA GLY A 26 -5.64 -10.33 -7.69
C GLY A 26 -5.91 -8.92 -8.22
N PHE A 27 -7.15 -8.44 -8.02
CA PHE A 27 -7.57 -7.10 -8.44
C PHE A 27 -8.50 -6.43 -7.41
N ASP A 28 -8.50 -5.11 -7.40
CA ASP A 28 -9.40 -4.31 -6.56
C ASP A 28 -10.79 -4.24 -7.22
N LEU A 29 -11.80 -4.81 -6.56
CA LEU A 29 -13.19 -4.80 -7.04
C LEU A 29 -13.73 -3.39 -7.26
N GLY A 30 -13.40 -2.45 -6.36
CA GLY A 30 -13.84 -1.07 -6.47
C GLY A 30 -13.29 -0.41 -7.72
N MET A 31 -12.01 -0.62 -8.01
CA MET A 31 -11.38 -0.08 -9.22
C MET A 31 -12.00 -0.64 -10.49
N VAL A 32 -12.20 -1.96 -10.58
CA VAL A 32 -12.81 -2.60 -11.76
C VAL A 32 -14.25 -2.13 -12.00
N LEU A 33 -15.00 -1.87 -10.93
CA LEU A 33 -16.36 -1.35 -11.04
C LEU A 33 -16.43 0.13 -11.47
N MET A 34 -15.41 0.91 -11.11
CA MET A 34 -15.33 2.35 -11.44
C MET A 34 -14.70 2.60 -12.82
N GLU A 35 -13.63 1.88 -13.14
CA GLU A 35 -12.85 2.04 -14.38
C GLU A 35 -13.36 1.12 -15.48
N ARG A 36 -14.44 1.53 -16.15
CA ARG A 36 -15.06 0.70 -17.22
C ARG A 36 -14.28 0.69 -18.53
N GLU A 37 -13.45 1.69 -18.77
CA GLU A 37 -12.75 1.91 -20.05
C GLU A 37 -11.30 1.40 -20.03
N LYS A 38 -10.70 1.26 -18.85
CA LYS A 38 -9.30 0.85 -18.72
C LYS A 38 -9.18 -0.44 -17.94
N LYS A 39 -8.38 -1.35 -18.45
CA LYS A 39 -8.07 -2.58 -17.73
C LYS A 39 -7.25 -2.27 -16.49
N VAL A 40 -7.75 -2.66 -15.32
CA VAL A 40 -7.03 -2.58 -14.04
C VAL A 40 -5.92 -3.63 -14.04
N VAL A 41 -4.72 -3.24 -13.65
CA VAL A 41 -3.58 -4.15 -13.55
C VAL A 41 -3.77 -5.08 -12.36
N THR A 42 -3.69 -6.39 -12.61
CA THR A 42 -3.72 -7.41 -11.57
C THR A 42 -2.35 -7.51 -10.89
N ASN A 43 -2.33 -7.93 -9.63
CA ASN A 43 -1.09 -8.14 -8.89
C ASN A 43 -1.07 -9.51 -8.23
N SER A 44 0.09 -10.10 -8.13
CA SER A 44 0.31 -11.39 -7.48
C SER A 44 1.25 -11.25 -6.28
N LEU A 45 0.96 -11.99 -5.22
CA LEU A 45 1.75 -12.02 -4.01
C LEU A 45 1.79 -13.44 -3.45
N LYS A 46 2.93 -13.83 -2.91
CA LYS A 46 3.08 -15.01 -2.08
C LYS A 46 3.94 -14.66 -0.87
N MET A 47 3.35 -14.77 0.34
CA MET A 47 4.10 -14.68 1.59
C MET A 47 4.83 -16.00 1.85
N GLN A 48 6.06 -15.90 2.35
CA GLN A 48 6.89 -17.03 2.70
C GLN A 48 6.82 -17.29 4.21
N GLU A 49 7.35 -18.44 4.65
CA GLU A 49 7.48 -18.76 6.06
C GLU A 49 8.25 -17.65 6.82
N GLY A 50 7.70 -17.21 7.94
CA GLY A 50 8.28 -16.15 8.75
C GLY A 50 7.94 -14.72 8.31
N GLU A 51 7.39 -14.52 7.12
CA GLU A 51 6.92 -13.21 6.67
C GLU A 51 5.56 -12.87 7.28
N ARG A 52 5.40 -11.63 7.75
CA ARG A 52 4.22 -11.14 8.45
C ARG A 52 3.66 -9.86 7.81
N PHE A 53 4.51 -8.88 7.62
CA PHE A 53 4.08 -7.56 7.16
C PHE A 53 4.70 -7.17 5.82
N LEU A 54 3.85 -6.71 4.93
CA LEU A 54 4.20 -6.19 3.61
C LEU A 54 4.24 -4.67 3.70
N VAL A 55 5.40 -4.05 3.61
CA VAL A 55 5.50 -2.59 3.57
C VAL A 55 5.66 -2.13 2.12
N VAL A 56 4.67 -1.40 1.62
CA VAL A 56 4.57 -0.98 0.22
C VAL A 56 4.95 0.49 0.09
N THR A 57 6.03 0.74 -0.63
CA THR A 57 6.54 2.09 -0.91
C THR A 57 6.52 2.43 -2.40
N GLY A 58 7.00 3.59 -2.79
CA GLY A 58 7.13 4.03 -4.18
C GLY A 58 6.20 5.17 -4.55
N ALA A 59 6.19 5.53 -5.84
CA ALA A 59 5.56 6.72 -6.37
C ALA A 59 4.06 6.85 -6.07
N ASN A 60 3.60 8.10 -5.89
CA ASN A 60 2.18 8.40 -5.76
C ASN A 60 1.41 8.04 -7.03
N GLY A 61 0.20 7.48 -6.85
CA GLY A 61 -0.60 6.96 -7.95
C GLY A 61 0.02 5.72 -8.62
N GLY A 62 0.99 5.03 -8.00
CA GLY A 62 1.61 3.80 -8.50
C GLY A 62 0.82 2.51 -8.19
N GLY A 63 -0.40 2.61 -7.64
CA GLY A 63 -1.25 1.45 -7.35
C GLY A 63 -1.11 0.90 -5.92
N LYS A 64 -0.31 1.51 -5.04
CA LYS A 64 -0.06 1.03 -3.66
C LYS A 64 -1.35 0.81 -2.86
N THR A 65 -2.20 1.83 -2.79
CA THR A 65 -3.49 1.78 -2.07
C THR A 65 -4.44 0.77 -2.68
N THR A 66 -4.46 0.66 -4.02
CA THR A 66 -5.25 -0.32 -4.77
C THR A 66 -4.82 -1.74 -4.42
N PHE A 67 -3.51 -1.99 -4.34
CA PHE A 67 -2.94 -3.27 -3.92
C PHE A 67 -3.33 -3.64 -2.48
N ALA A 68 -3.23 -2.70 -1.54
CA ALA A 68 -3.62 -2.93 -0.15
C ALA A 68 -5.13 -3.22 -0.02
N ARG A 69 -5.98 -2.50 -0.77
CA ARG A 69 -7.43 -2.78 -0.81
C ARG A 69 -7.73 -4.14 -1.40
N MET A 70 -7.05 -4.52 -2.48
CA MET A 70 -7.18 -5.85 -3.09
C MET A 70 -6.90 -6.95 -2.07
N LEU A 71 -5.79 -6.89 -1.33
CA LEU A 71 -5.47 -7.87 -0.29
C LEU A 71 -6.53 -7.89 0.82
N GLY A 72 -6.96 -6.72 1.30
CA GLY A 72 -8.04 -6.62 2.29
C GLY A 72 -9.34 -7.24 1.80
N GLN A 73 -9.72 -7.02 0.54
CA GLN A 73 -10.92 -7.61 -0.08
C GLN A 73 -10.80 -9.13 -0.22
N VAL A 74 -9.65 -9.64 -0.66
CA VAL A 74 -9.40 -11.09 -0.76
C VAL A 74 -9.55 -11.76 0.60
N VAL A 75 -8.90 -11.23 1.64
CA VAL A 75 -8.99 -11.79 2.99
C VAL A 75 -10.42 -11.68 3.54
N TYR A 76 -11.06 -10.52 3.41
CA TYR A 76 -12.41 -10.30 3.91
C TYR A 76 -13.43 -11.24 3.27
N LEU A 77 -13.45 -11.35 1.95
CA LEU A 77 -14.38 -12.22 1.23
C LEU A 77 -14.11 -13.70 1.53
N SER A 78 -12.85 -14.10 1.65
CA SER A 78 -12.45 -15.45 2.06
C SER A 78 -13.01 -15.82 3.44
N GLN A 79 -12.88 -14.92 4.43
CA GLN A 79 -13.42 -15.15 5.79
C GLN A 79 -14.95 -15.26 5.82
N MET A 80 -15.63 -14.68 4.82
CA MET A 80 -17.09 -14.82 4.63
C MET A 80 -17.47 -16.08 3.85
N GLY A 81 -16.53 -16.92 3.41
CA GLY A 81 -16.78 -18.09 2.58
C GLY A 81 -17.21 -17.76 1.16
N LEU A 82 -16.85 -16.58 0.65
CA LEU A 82 -17.20 -16.11 -0.68
C LEU A 82 -16.04 -16.30 -1.66
N MET A 83 -16.35 -16.27 -2.96
CA MET A 83 -15.33 -16.17 -4.01
C MET A 83 -14.57 -14.85 -3.88
N VAL A 84 -13.28 -14.90 -4.16
CA VAL A 84 -12.37 -13.75 -4.06
C VAL A 84 -11.93 -13.26 -5.44
N PRO A 85 -11.61 -11.95 -5.58
CA PRO A 85 -11.18 -11.34 -6.84
C PRO A 85 -9.73 -11.70 -7.18
N ALA A 86 -9.48 -12.92 -7.59
CA ALA A 86 -8.18 -13.45 -7.97
C ALA A 86 -8.33 -14.69 -8.87
N ALA A 87 -7.29 -15.01 -9.66
CA ALA A 87 -7.24 -16.26 -10.41
C ALA A 87 -7.03 -17.48 -9.49
N ARG A 88 -6.23 -17.31 -8.43
CA ARG A 88 -6.02 -18.27 -7.34
C ARG A 88 -5.74 -17.53 -6.04
N ALA A 89 -6.23 -18.04 -4.93
CA ALA A 89 -5.90 -17.53 -3.60
C ALA A 89 -5.78 -18.66 -2.58
N VAL A 90 -4.76 -18.55 -1.72
CA VAL A 90 -4.61 -19.32 -0.49
C VAL A 90 -4.63 -18.31 0.66
N VAL A 91 -5.56 -18.48 1.59
CA VAL A 91 -5.79 -17.50 2.65
C VAL A 91 -5.78 -18.20 4.01
N PRO A 92 -4.89 -17.77 4.94
CA PRO A 92 -4.92 -18.24 6.31
C PRO A 92 -6.23 -17.86 7.02
N TYR A 93 -6.56 -18.61 8.05
CA TYR A 93 -7.60 -18.16 8.98
C TYR A 93 -7.07 -17.01 9.84
N TYR A 94 -7.79 -15.89 9.84
CA TYR A 94 -7.50 -14.74 10.69
C TYR A 94 -8.60 -14.55 11.73
N SER A 95 -8.23 -14.22 12.97
CA SER A 95 -9.18 -13.96 14.07
C SER A 95 -10.04 -12.71 13.85
N GLY A 96 -9.60 -11.82 12.96
CA GLY A 96 -10.29 -10.59 12.59
C GLY A 96 -9.51 -9.81 11.54
N ILE A 97 -10.14 -8.76 11.05
CA ILE A 97 -9.55 -7.85 10.06
C ILE A 97 -9.63 -6.44 10.61
N PHE A 98 -8.52 -5.72 10.57
CA PHE A 98 -8.48 -4.30 10.86
C PHE A 98 -8.03 -3.53 9.63
N SER A 99 -8.70 -2.44 9.32
CA SER A 99 -8.28 -1.56 8.23
C SER A 99 -8.30 -0.10 8.65
N HIS A 100 -7.22 0.61 8.35
CA HIS A 100 -7.11 2.03 8.53
C HIS A 100 -6.71 2.72 7.23
N PHE A 101 -7.61 3.51 6.69
CA PHE A 101 -7.37 4.39 5.54
C PHE A 101 -7.52 5.84 5.99
N SER A 102 -6.60 6.69 5.55
CA SER A 102 -6.71 8.13 5.76
C SER A 102 -7.99 8.65 5.08
N ARG A 103 -8.77 9.46 5.78
CA ARG A 103 -9.96 10.11 5.19
C ARG A 103 -9.52 11.29 4.33
N GLU A 104 -10.11 11.41 3.16
CA GLU A 104 -10.00 12.60 2.34
C GLU A 104 -10.58 13.82 3.09
N GLU A 105 -9.98 14.94 2.87
CA GLU A 105 -10.14 16.26 3.45
C GLU A 105 -11.45 16.57 4.20
N SER A 106 -11.40 16.54 5.54
CA SER A 106 -12.20 17.46 6.34
C SER A 106 -11.44 18.79 6.44
N ARG A 107 -12.16 19.93 6.47
CA ARG A 107 -11.59 21.28 6.53
C ARG A 107 -10.88 21.63 7.85
N GLU A 108 -10.49 20.65 8.62
CA GLU A 108 -9.84 20.80 9.92
C GLU A 108 -8.33 21.00 9.79
N SER A 109 -7.75 21.71 10.75
CA SER A 109 -6.30 21.95 10.83
C SER A 109 -5.53 20.61 10.92
N GLY A 110 -4.30 20.53 10.39
CA GLY A 110 -3.49 19.31 10.40
C GLY A 110 -3.28 18.68 11.79
N ARG A 111 -3.34 19.48 12.87
CA ARG A 111 -3.29 18.98 14.26
C ARG A 111 -4.55 18.21 14.65
N GLY A 112 -5.73 18.60 14.15
CA GLY A 112 -6.97 17.84 14.35
C GLY A 112 -6.92 16.46 13.68
N LYS A 113 -6.36 16.40 12.46
CA LYS A 113 -6.25 15.15 11.70
C LYS A 113 -5.36 14.11 12.39
N LEU A 114 -4.19 14.49 12.87
CA LEU A 114 -3.30 13.58 13.59
C LEU A 114 -3.97 13.05 14.88
N LYS A 115 -4.65 13.91 15.62
CA LYS A 115 -5.38 13.52 16.83
C LYS A 115 -6.49 12.52 16.49
N GLU A 116 -7.31 12.79 15.49
CA GLU A 116 -8.38 11.89 15.02
C GLU A 116 -7.83 10.54 14.59
N GLU A 117 -6.70 10.53 13.88
CA GLU A 117 -6.02 9.32 13.43
C GLU A 117 -5.54 8.48 14.62
N LEU A 118 -4.92 9.11 15.61
CA LEU A 118 -4.49 8.44 16.85
C LEU A 118 -5.68 7.91 17.66
N GLU A 119 -6.78 8.67 17.78
CA GLU A 119 -8.00 8.24 18.46
C GLU A 119 -8.66 7.02 17.78
N ARG A 120 -8.54 6.89 16.45
CA ARG A 120 -9.01 5.72 15.68
C ARG A 120 -8.11 4.51 15.85
N LEU A 121 -6.80 4.71 16.01
CA LEU A 121 -5.83 3.64 16.20
C LEU A 121 -5.78 3.16 17.66
N ALA A 122 -5.98 4.05 18.62
CA ALA A 122 -5.82 3.74 20.05
C ALA A 122 -6.61 2.51 20.55
N PRO A 123 -7.88 2.28 20.16
CA PRO A 123 -8.60 1.06 20.53
C PRO A 123 -7.90 -0.20 20.03
N GLU A 124 -7.41 -0.19 18.78
CA GLU A 124 -6.73 -1.33 18.16
C GLU A 124 -5.38 -1.63 18.83
N MET A 125 -4.67 -0.57 19.21
CA MET A 125 -3.41 -0.68 19.96
C MET A 125 -3.62 -1.20 21.40
N GLY A 126 -4.82 -1.09 21.95
CA GLY A 126 -5.20 -1.65 23.24
C GLY A 126 -5.60 -3.12 23.22
N LEU A 127 -5.91 -3.68 22.04
CA LEU A 127 -6.33 -5.08 21.92
C LEU A 127 -5.16 -6.05 22.07
N SER A 128 -5.41 -7.17 22.75
CA SER A 128 -4.46 -8.27 22.90
C SER A 128 -4.66 -9.40 21.90
N GLU A 129 -5.62 -9.26 20.99
CA GLU A 129 -5.93 -10.27 19.98
C GLU A 129 -4.74 -10.52 19.05
N LYS A 130 -4.52 -11.79 18.73
CA LYS A 130 -3.45 -12.26 17.87
C LYS A 130 -4.01 -12.80 16.55
N GLY A 131 -3.15 -12.89 15.54
CA GLY A 131 -3.49 -13.56 14.29
C GLY A 131 -4.56 -12.82 13.47
N ARG A 132 -4.57 -11.48 13.49
CA ARG A 132 -5.45 -10.65 12.67
C ARG A 132 -4.78 -10.30 11.33
N PHE A 133 -5.59 -9.96 10.33
CA PHE A 133 -5.08 -9.32 9.12
C PHE A 133 -5.27 -7.81 9.19
N VAL A 134 -4.20 -7.06 8.92
CA VAL A 134 -4.16 -5.62 9.13
C VAL A 134 -3.85 -4.89 7.82
N VAL A 135 -4.67 -3.89 7.48
CA VAL A 135 -4.46 -3.04 6.30
C VAL A 135 -4.29 -1.59 6.74
N LEU A 136 -3.07 -1.07 6.60
CA LEU A 136 -2.73 0.30 6.96
C LEU A 136 -2.39 1.09 5.68
N ASN A 137 -3.01 2.26 5.53
CA ASN A 137 -2.76 3.10 4.37
C ASN A 137 -2.41 4.52 4.80
N GLU A 138 -1.16 4.91 4.56
CA GLU A 138 -0.64 6.28 4.72
C GLU A 138 -0.90 6.89 6.09
N LEU A 139 -0.50 6.17 7.17
CA LEU A 139 -0.60 6.68 8.54
C LEU A 139 0.32 7.88 8.75
N PHE A 140 -0.15 8.82 9.59
CA PHE A 140 0.61 9.95 10.13
C PHE A 140 1.13 10.93 9.09
N THR A 141 0.45 11.05 7.94
CA THR A 141 0.87 11.93 6.83
C THR A 141 0.91 13.42 7.20
N THR A 142 0.24 13.82 8.28
CA THR A 142 0.23 15.20 8.78
C THR A 142 1.23 15.46 9.91
N ALA A 143 1.94 14.44 10.37
CA ALA A 143 3.02 14.58 11.35
C ALA A 143 4.33 14.99 10.67
N ALA A 144 5.28 15.50 11.46
CA ALA A 144 6.65 15.67 10.98
C ALA A 144 7.25 14.31 10.59
N SER A 145 8.08 14.26 9.55
CA SER A 145 8.58 13.00 8.97
C SER A 145 9.25 12.10 10.01
N TYR A 146 10.00 12.68 10.93
CA TYR A 146 10.67 11.94 12.01
C TYR A 146 9.66 11.32 13.00
N ASP A 147 8.64 12.09 13.41
CA ASP A 147 7.60 11.60 14.31
C ASP A 147 6.73 10.52 13.65
N ALA A 148 6.40 10.72 12.37
CA ALA A 148 5.65 9.75 11.57
C ALA A 148 6.40 8.42 11.44
N GLU A 149 7.73 8.46 11.26
CA GLU A 149 8.58 7.26 11.23
C GLU A 149 8.54 6.50 12.56
N ILE A 150 8.75 7.21 13.69
CA ILE A 150 8.71 6.60 15.03
C ILE A 150 7.33 5.98 15.33
N MET A 151 6.26 6.72 15.03
CA MET A 151 4.90 6.23 15.28
C MET A 151 4.57 5.03 14.39
N GLY A 152 4.94 5.09 13.10
CA GLY A 152 4.74 4.00 12.14
C GLY A 152 5.48 2.73 12.54
N ASP A 153 6.70 2.87 13.03
CA ASP A 153 7.52 1.76 13.51
C ASP A 153 6.89 1.08 14.74
N ARG A 154 6.43 1.88 15.70
CA ARG A 154 5.71 1.36 16.89
C ARG A 154 4.40 0.64 16.53
N VAL A 155 3.68 1.13 15.53
CA VAL A 155 2.45 0.47 15.04
C VAL A 155 2.79 -0.88 14.39
N LEU A 156 3.84 -0.93 13.57
CA LEU A 156 4.31 -2.18 12.97
C LEU A 156 4.74 -3.19 14.04
N ASP A 157 5.60 -2.79 14.99
CA ASP A 157 6.06 -3.65 16.08
C ASP A 157 4.87 -4.19 16.88
N HIS A 158 3.91 -3.33 17.22
CA HIS A 158 2.71 -3.73 17.96
C HIS A 158 1.94 -4.87 17.28
N PHE A 159 1.71 -4.79 15.97
CA PHE A 159 0.97 -5.83 15.25
C PHE A 159 1.83 -7.07 15.00
N MET A 160 3.12 -6.92 14.73
CA MET A 160 4.05 -8.02 14.54
C MET A 160 4.22 -8.85 15.82
N ASP A 161 4.36 -8.22 16.98
CA ASP A 161 4.43 -8.88 18.30
C ASP A 161 3.17 -9.71 18.62
N ARG A 162 2.03 -9.33 18.02
CA ARG A 162 0.76 -10.06 18.12
C ARG A 162 0.54 -11.09 17.03
N GLN A 163 1.59 -11.41 16.29
CA GLN A 163 1.53 -12.38 15.18
C GLN A 163 0.43 -12.03 14.16
N CYS A 164 0.16 -10.75 13.97
CA CYS A 164 -0.72 -10.28 12.92
C CYS A 164 0.03 -10.31 11.59
N ASP A 165 -0.68 -10.61 10.51
CA ASP A 165 -0.19 -10.41 9.15
C ASP A 165 -0.83 -9.14 8.60
N GLY A 166 -0.18 -8.50 7.62
CA GLY A 166 -0.78 -7.29 7.08
C GLY A 166 -0.01 -6.62 5.96
N VAL A 167 -0.58 -5.51 5.52
CA VAL A 167 0.02 -4.61 4.54
C VAL A 167 -0.01 -3.18 5.03
N TYR A 168 1.13 -2.49 4.93
CA TYR A 168 1.27 -1.08 5.26
C TYR A 168 1.77 -0.31 4.05
N VAL A 169 0.91 0.53 3.49
CA VAL A 169 1.27 1.49 2.45
C VAL A 169 1.80 2.76 3.10
N THR A 170 2.99 3.18 2.72
CA THR A 170 3.62 4.36 3.31
C THR A 170 4.58 5.05 2.33
N HIS A 171 4.79 6.36 2.53
CA HIS A 171 5.86 7.13 1.89
C HIS A 171 7.17 7.08 2.67
N ILE A 172 7.13 6.61 3.91
CA ILE A 172 8.29 6.57 4.80
C ILE A 172 9.11 5.33 4.49
N ARG A 173 10.16 5.50 3.68
CA ARG A 173 11.01 4.40 3.19
C ARG A 173 11.71 3.64 4.31
N ASN A 174 12.04 4.32 5.39
CA ASN A 174 12.71 3.70 6.54
C ASN A 174 11.87 2.61 7.20
N LEU A 175 10.53 2.67 7.12
CA LEU A 175 9.63 1.63 7.61
C LEU A 175 9.71 0.32 6.79
N ALA A 176 10.22 0.39 5.56
CA ALA A 176 10.44 -0.77 4.69
C ALA A 176 11.85 -1.35 4.80
N LYS A 177 12.67 -0.91 5.77
CA LYS A 177 14.00 -1.49 6.00
C LYS A 177 13.87 -2.94 6.39
N GLU A 178 14.86 -3.73 5.95
CA GLU A 178 14.93 -5.15 6.22
C GLU A 178 14.96 -5.44 7.72
N ARG A 179 14.00 -6.22 8.18
CA ARG A 179 13.90 -6.78 9.53
C ARG A 179 13.08 -8.07 9.50
N SER A 180 13.25 -8.90 10.52
CA SER A 180 12.55 -10.18 10.62
C SER A 180 11.03 -10.00 10.47
N GLY A 181 10.41 -10.79 9.62
CA GLY A 181 8.98 -10.79 9.38
C GLY A 181 8.46 -9.67 8.46
N LEU A 182 9.32 -8.75 8.01
CA LEU A 182 8.92 -7.64 7.13
C LEU A 182 9.39 -7.86 5.70
N VAL A 183 8.50 -7.61 4.75
CA VAL A 183 8.78 -7.67 3.31
C VAL A 183 8.65 -6.28 2.71
N SER A 184 9.70 -5.80 2.07
CA SER A 184 9.66 -4.57 1.29
C SER A 184 9.08 -4.82 -0.10
N LEU A 185 8.05 -4.06 -0.45
CA LEU A 185 7.42 -4.02 -1.76
C LEU A 185 7.49 -2.61 -2.33
N VAL A 186 7.64 -2.51 -3.64
CA VAL A 186 7.74 -1.22 -4.33
C VAL A 186 6.78 -1.15 -5.51
N ALA A 187 6.08 -0.03 -5.66
CA ALA A 187 5.33 0.28 -6.87
C ALA A 187 6.31 0.54 -8.02
N LYS A 188 6.34 -0.40 -8.97
CA LYS A 188 7.29 -0.42 -10.08
C LYS A 188 7.01 0.69 -11.09
N LEU A 189 8.06 1.36 -11.52
CA LEU A 189 8.04 2.25 -12.68
C LEU A 189 8.53 1.50 -13.92
N ALA A 190 8.11 1.92 -15.11
CA ALA A 190 8.66 1.43 -16.36
C ALA A 190 10.14 1.85 -16.52
N GLY A 191 10.83 1.31 -17.52
CA GLY A 191 12.25 1.60 -17.74
C GLY A 191 12.58 3.08 -18.03
N ASP A 192 11.57 3.92 -18.29
CA ASP A 192 11.68 5.37 -18.41
C ASP A 192 11.66 6.10 -17.06
N HIS A 193 11.55 5.37 -15.94
CA HIS A 193 11.41 5.88 -14.57
C HIS A 193 10.26 6.91 -14.37
N ARG A 194 9.32 7.02 -15.33
CA ARG A 194 8.21 7.98 -15.34
C ARG A 194 6.84 7.32 -15.44
N THR A 195 6.73 6.31 -16.30
CA THR A 195 5.47 5.62 -16.53
C THR A 195 5.18 4.63 -15.42
N ARG A 196 3.98 4.74 -14.83
CA ARG A 196 3.52 3.84 -13.78
C ARG A 196 3.05 2.53 -14.40
N THR A 197 3.58 1.41 -13.92
CA THR A 197 3.16 0.07 -14.37
C THR A 197 1.98 -0.46 -13.57
N PHE A 198 1.72 0.10 -12.37
CA PHE A 198 0.76 -0.39 -11.37
C PHE A 198 1.07 -1.79 -10.85
N GLU A 199 2.25 -2.32 -11.16
CA GLU A 199 2.76 -3.56 -10.60
C GLU A 199 3.45 -3.29 -9.26
N ILE A 200 3.16 -4.13 -8.26
CA ILE A 200 3.81 -4.11 -6.96
C ILE A 200 4.76 -5.30 -6.89
N VAL A 201 6.05 -5.01 -6.69
CA VAL A 201 7.10 -6.03 -6.75
C VAL A 201 7.92 -6.08 -5.47
N ARG A 202 8.48 -7.25 -5.14
CA ARG A 202 9.45 -7.40 -4.06
C ARG A 202 10.76 -6.73 -4.45
N LYS A 203 11.10 -5.66 -3.76
CA LYS A 203 12.33 -4.90 -3.95
C LYS A 203 12.61 -4.12 -2.68
N PRO A 204 13.88 -3.93 -2.27
CA PRO A 204 14.23 -2.95 -1.24
C PRO A 204 13.66 -1.57 -1.60
N ALA A 205 13.26 -0.79 -0.60
CA ALA A 205 12.78 0.57 -0.82
C ALA A 205 13.90 1.41 -1.44
N ASP A 206 13.69 1.86 -2.68
CA ASP A 206 14.68 2.63 -3.42
C ASP A 206 14.87 4.02 -2.83
N GLN A 207 16.11 4.47 -2.78
CA GLN A 207 16.45 5.83 -2.40
C GLN A 207 16.50 6.73 -3.64
N GLY A 208 15.52 7.62 -3.82
CA GLY A 208 15.67 8.80 -4.68
C GLY A 208 15.12 8.74 -6.11
N GLU A 209 15.01 7.61 -6.78
CA GLU A 209 14.70 7.52 -8.22
C GLU A 209 13.45 8.32 -8.67
N TYR A 210 12.42 8.41 -7.84
CA TYR A 210 11.18 9.12 -8.21
C TYR A 210 11.27 10.63 -7.99
N GLU A 211 11.92 11.08 -6.92
CA GLU A 211 12.12 12.49 -6.62
C GLU A 211 13.01 13.12 -7.67
N ASP A 212 14.07 12.44 -8.07
CA ASP A 212 14.97 12.85 -9.16
C ASP A 212 14.22 12.99 -10.50
N SER A 213 13.24 12.11 -10.77
CA SER A 213 12.45 12.16 -12.00
C SER A 213 11.50 13.37 -12.03
N LEU A 214 10.92 13.78 -10.89
CA LEU A 214 10.10 14.99 -10.80
C LEU A 214 10.95 16.25 -10.87
N ILE A 215 12.05 16.30 -10.14
CA ILE A 215 13.03 17.40 -10.19
C ILE A 215 13.48 17.62 -11.63
N THR A 216 13.82 16.53 -12.35
CA THR A 216 14.21 16.56 -13.76
C THR A 216 13.07 17.02 -14.67
N LYS A 217 11.84 16.50 -14.45
CA LYS A 217 10.65 16.83 -15.26
C LYS A 217 10.28 18.32 -15.18
N TYR A 218 10.36 18.89 -14.00
CA TYR A 218 10.01 20.30 -13.77
C TYR A 218 11.20 21.25 -13.89
N GLY A 219 12.37 20.75 -14.32
CA GLY A 219 13.55 21.58 -14.52
C GLY A 219 14.14 22.17 -13.24
N MET A 220 13.81 21.59 -12.08
CA MET A 220 14.36 22.01 -10.77
C MET A 220 15.79 21.49 -10.54
N ILE A 221 16.54 21.28 -11.62
CA ILE A 221 17.97 20.95 -11.60
C ILE A 221 18.72 22.26 -11.51
N TYR A 222 19.71 22.33 -10.65
CA TYR A 222 20.52 23.52 -10.40
C TYR A 222 21.03 24.20 -11.69
N GLU A 223 21.46 23.42 -12.67
CA GLU A 223 21.93 23.91 -13.98
C GLU A 223 20.83 24.65 -14.77
N LYS A 224 19.61 24.11 -14.82
CA LYS A 224 18.49 24.77 -15.52
C LYS A 224 17.95 25.98 -14.74
N MET A 225 17.93 25.93 -13.43
CA MET A 225 17.55 27.09 -12.61
C MET A 225 18.57 28.22 -12.77
N ARG A 226 19.85 27.89 -12.88
CA ARG A 226 20.91 28.84 -13.15
C ARG A 226 20.79 29.49 -14.51
N GLU A 227 20.49 28.74 -15.58
CA GLU A 227 20.24 29.26 -16.92
C GLU A 227 19.08 30.28 -16.93
N VAL A 228 17.96 29.98 -16.23
CA VAL A 228 16.81 30.89 -16.13
C VAL A 228 17.17 32.17 -15.35
N ILE A 229 17.97 32.07 -14.29
CA ILE A 229 18.39 33.23 -13.48
C ILE A 229 19.44 34.08 -14.25
N GLU A 230 20.31 33.45 -15.05
CA GLU A 230 21.28 34.17 -15.88
C GLU A 230 20.62 34.85 -17.09
N ASP A 231 19.50 34.30 -17.62
CA ASP A 231 18.74 34.92 -18.73
C ASP A 231 17.87 36.11 -18.26
N ASP A 232 17.40 36.12 -17.00
CA ASP A 232 16.66 37.26 -16.40
C ASP A 232 17.55 38.45 -15.99
N THR A 233 18.87 38.35 -16.14
CA THR A 233 19.81 39.46 -15.85
C THR A 233 20.03 40.39 -17.04
N VAL A 234 19.25 40.27 -18.13
CA VAL A 234 19.27 41.16 -19.30
C VAL A 234 17.99 41.97 -19.38
N LEU A 235 17.58 42.61 -18.28
CA LEU A 235 16.60 43.74 -18.26
C LEU A 235 17.21 44.97 -17.61
#